data_7efa9d05fde9062c447cb39ebcda0da0
#
_entry.id   7efa9d05fde9062c447cb39ebcda0da0
#
_cell.length_a   1.000
_cell.length_b   1.000
_cell.length_c   1.000
_cell.angle_alpha   90.00
_cell.angle_beta   90.00
_cell.angle_gamma   90.00
#
_symmetry.space_group_name_H-M   'P 1'
#
loop_
_entity.id
_entity.type
_entity.pdbx_description
1 polymer ?
#
loop_
_entity_poly.entity_id
_entity_poly.type
_entity_poly.pdbx_seq_one_letter_code
_entity_poly.pdbx_strand_id
1 'polypeptide(L)'
;MPLLALAIGCSKEDIVPAAESATRFTLRVCPEETQAVTRAADERAVKDMNVFLFDPQGIRPSQHFYVQGGVLERSIPAGRYDVYAVANLHEDMGPMSREALSDYEFRVPRSYTSLPMSGYAECTVGKGTPEATVTVRRNVAKIVCNISFYGVDYDLKLQSVQVVDMASVTTLFAEDQQARELTSSELSAIASYENRKASRTFFLAENCRGEVPGITSQEQKCAGNAPEGATFLRIKAQREGKLLTYDVYLGENNTTNFDVRRNTVYTLNIVIKGENAVDTRVDAFEVGISDNFPYEGYRFEGYCLYDPGRQLTITVDDPQKAGDLSATVRFVAGKNGAFFFNGQP
;
A
#
# COMPACT_ATOMS: atom_id res chain seq x y z
N MET A 1 -65.43 -58.79 -37.98
CA MET A 1 -64.28 -58.08 -38.58
C MET A 1 -63.76 -57.14 -37.52
N PRO A 2 -62.56 -57.39 -36.91
CA PRO A 2 -61.95 -56.45 -36.01
C PRO A 2 -60.96 -55.53 -36.75
N LEU A 3 -61.06 -54.24 -36.51
CA LEU A 3 -60.15 -53.19 -36.94
C LEU A 3 -58.83 -53.27 -36.15
N LEU A 4 -57.77 -53.41 -36.90
CA LEU A 4 -56.41 -53.37 -36.39
C LEU A 4 -55.96 -51.89 -36.33
N ALA A 5 -55.70 -51.34 -35.12
CA ALA A 5 -55.12 -50.02 -34.96
C ALA A 5 -53.59 -50.15 -34.91
N LEU A 6 -52.91 -49.61 -35.89
CA LEU A 6 -51.46 -49.45 -35.86
C LEU A 6 -51.10 -48.25 -34.97
N ALA A 7 -50.41 -48.50 -33.85
CA ALA A 7 -49.76 -47.48 -33.06
C ALA A 7 -48.39 -47.17 -33.66
N ILE A 8 -48.21 -45.96 -34.19
CA ILE A 8 -46.91 -45.42 -34.60
C ILE A 8 -46.25 -44.87 -33.36
N GLY A 9 -45.24 -45.58 -32.82
CA GLY A 9 -44.38 -45.08 -31.78
C GLY A 9 -43.35 -44.08 -32.35
N CYS A 10 -43.51 -42.79 -32.02
CA CYS A 10 -42.41 -41.83 -32.15
C CYS A 10 -41.42 -42.06 -31.02
N SER A 11 -40.29 -42.66 -31.34
CA SER A 11 -39.12 -42.60 -30.47
C SER A 11 -38.58 -41.16 -30.51
N LYS A 12 -38.71 -40.43 -29.41
CA LYS A 12 -37.90 -39.25 -29.16
C LYS A 12 -36.48 -39.77 -28.94
N GLU A 13 -35.62 -39.58 -29.92
CA GLU A 13 -34.19 -39.62 -29.70
C GLU A 13 -33.89 -38.45 -28.75
N ASP A 14 -33.54 -38.74 -27.49
CA ASP A 14 -32.89 -37.79 -26.60
C ASP A 14 -31.56 -37.41 -27.25
N ILE A 15 -31.51 -36.22 -27.84
CA ILE A 15 -30.27 -35.61 -28.30
C ILE A 15 -29.46 -35.33 -27.02
N VAL A 16 -28.61 -36.29 -26.65
CA VAL A 16 -27.56 -36.02 -25.64
C VAL A 16 -26.68 -34.94 -26.26
N PRO A 17 -26.56 -33.76 -25.69
CA PRO A 17 -25.67 -32.74 -26.22
C PRO A 17 -24.27 -33.34 -26.29
N ALA A 18 -23.65 -33.29 -27.49
CA ALA A 18 -22.31 -33.78 -27.72
C ALA A 18 -21.40 -33.15 -26.65
N ALA A 19 -20.73 -34.01 -25.91
CA ALA A 19 -19.74 -33.53 -24.90
C ALA A 19 -18.78 -32.62 -25.67
N GLU A 20 -18.76 -31.33 -25.29
CA GLU A 20 -17.85 -30.33 -25.87
C GLU A 20 -16.44 -30.88 -25.79
N SER A 21 -15.77 -31.03 -26.94
CA SER A 21 -14.44 -31.61 -27.01
C SER A 21 -13.45 -30.69 -26.28
N ALA A 22 -12.96 -31.12 -25.13
CA ALA A 22 -11.93 -30.39 -24.39
C ALA A 22 -10.68 -30.18 -25.26
N THR A 23 -10.21 -28.95 -25.32
CA THR A 23 -9.04 -28.57 -26.12
C THR A 23 -7.89 -28.26 -25.17
N ARG A 24 -6.68 -28.71 -25.48
CA ARG A 24 -5.49 -28.28 -24.73
C ARG A 24 -5.33 -26.76 -24.91
N PHE A 25 -5.27 -26.07 -23.82
CA PHE A 25 -5.22 -24.61 -23.76
C PHE A 25 -4.11 -24.14 -22.79
N THR A 26 -3.37 -23.14 -23.22
CA THR A 26 -2.32 -22.50 -22.46
C THR A 26 -2.74 -21.07 -22.14
N LEU A 27 -2.83 -20.72 -20.85
CA LEU A 27 -3.04 -19.36 -20.40
C LEU A 27 -1.75 -18.83 -19.76
N ARG A 28 -1.31 -17.67 -20.24
CA ARG A 28 -0.18 -16.94 -19.66
C ARG A 28 -0.67 -15.73 -18.91
N VAL A 29 -0.20 -15.54 -17.68
CA VAL A 29 -0.43 -14.35 -16.89
C VAL A 29 0.84 -13.51 -16.90
N CYS A 30 0.75 -12.32 -17.46
CA CYS A 30 1.87 -11.42 -17.67
C CYS A 30 1.64 -10.09 -16.94
N PRO A 31 2.56 -9.64 -16.09
CA PRO A 31 2.47 -8.32 -15.49
C PRO A 31 2.52 -7.20 -16.54
N GLU A 32 1.69 -6.17 -16.36
CA GLU A 32 1.73 -4.97 -17.18
C GLU A 32 3.09 -4.29 -17.07
N GLU A 33 3.62 -3.83 -18.21
CA GLU A 33 4.85 -3.04 -18.22
C GLU A 33 4.55 -1.62 -17.76
N THR A 34 5.05 -1.24 -16.58
CA THR A 34 5.02 0.14 -16.11
C THR A 34 6.26 0.90 -16.61
N GLN A 35 6.09 2.14 -17.04
CA GLN A 35 7.19 2.97 -17.58
C GLN A 35 8.24 3.38 -16.53
N ALA A 36 8.02 3.13 -15.27
CA ALA A 36 8.94 3.53 -14.20
C ALA A 36 10.02 2.48 -13.97
N VAL A 37 11.21 2.90 -14.27
CA VAL A 37 12.45 2.13 -14.23
C VAL A 37 12.92 1.88 -12.80
N THR A 38 12.60 0.74 -12.23
CA THR A 38 13.52 0.06 -11.31
C THR A 38 13.37 -1.45 -11.52
N ARG A 39 14.41 -2.05 -12.04
CA ARG A 39 14.49 -3.46 -12.42
C ARG A 39 14.77 -4.35 -11.21
N ALA A 40 13.88 -4.41 -10.24
CA ALA A 40 13.90 -5.54 -9.33
C ALA A 40 13.12 -6.68 -10.01
N ALA A 41 13.83 -7.72 -10.42
CA ALA A 41 13.24 -8.88 -11.10
C ALA A 41 12.09 -9.51 -10.29
N ASP A 42 12.15 -9.42 -8.95
CA ASP A 42 11.15 -9.95 -8.04
C ASP A 42 9.81 -9.19 -8.07
N GLU A 43 9.80 -7.90 -8.44
CA GLU A 43 8.55 -7.11 -8.49
C GLU A 43 7.64 -7.49 -9.68
N ARG A 44 8.15 -8.25 -10.64
CA ARG A 44 7.40 -8.74 -11.82
C ARG A 44 7.12 -10.24 -11.76
N ALA A 45 7.64 -10.95 -10.78
CA ALA A 45 7.50 -12.38 -10.71
C ALA A 45 6.06 -12.77 -10.37
N VAL A 46 5.48 -13.67 -11.16
CA VAL A 46 4.26 -14.41 -10.81
C VAL A 46 4.71 -15.70 -10.14
N LYS A 47 4.52 -15.78 -8.83
CA LYS A 47 4.92 -16.95 -8.01
C LYS A 47 3.82 -18.00 -7.96
N ASP A 48 2.58 -17.55 -7.88
CA ASP A 48 1.36 -18.35 -7.90
C ASP A 48 0.24 -17.54 -8.51
N MET A 49 -0.82 -18.20 -8.95
CA MET A 49 -2.01 -17.53 -9.44
C MET A 49 -3.28 -18.36 -9.25
N ASN A 50 -4.38 -17.66 -9.01
CA ASN A 50 -5.73 -18.13 -9.13
C ASN A 50 -6.29 -17.70 -10.48
N VAL A 51 -6.88 -18.61 -11.22
CA VAL A 51 -7.52 -18.36 -12.52
C VAL A 51 -8.97 -18.79 -12.45
N PHE A 52 -9.87 -17.88 -12.75
CA PHE A 52 -11.32 -18.11 -12.78
C PHE A 52 -11.80 -17.95 -14.22
N LEU A 53 -12.40 -19.00 -14.77
CA LEU A 53 -13.02 -18.98 -16.07
C LEU A 53 -14.54 -18.92 -15.90
N PHE A 54 -15.15 -17.87 -16.37
CA PHE A 54 -16.60 -17.70 -16.35
C PHE A 54 -17.15 -17.80 -17.78
N ASP A 55 -18.25 -18.49 -17.94
CA ASP A 55 -19.02 -18.33 -19.15
C ASP A 55 -19.52 -16.88 -19.25
N PRO A 56 -19.71 -16.30 -20.44
CA PRO A 56 -20.02 -14.86 -20.57
C PRO A 56 -21.24 -14.38 -19.78
N GLN A 57 -22.20 -15.26 -19.52
CA GLN A 57 -23.41 -14.99 -18.70
C GLN A 57 -23.37 -15.71 -17.35
N GLY A 58 -22.25 -16.36 -17.02
CA GLY A 58 -22.12 -17.18 -15.82
C GLY A 58 -21.92 -16.32 -14.57
N ILE A 59 -22.66 -16.61 -13.52
CA ILE A 59 -22.50 -15.97 -12.18
C ILE A 59 -21.36 -16.66 -11.42
N ARG A 60 -21.23 -17.98 -11.56
CA ARG A 60 -20.15 -18.78 -10.97
C ARG A 60 -19.12 -19.17 -12.02
N PRO A 61 -17.86 -19.37 -11.64
CA PRO A 61 -16.87 -19.83 -12.60
C PRO A 61 -17.23 -21.26 -13.06
N SER A 62 -17.16 -21.48 -14.36
CA SER A 62 -17.22 -22.82 -14.93
C SER A 62 -16.01 -23.65 -14.53
N GLN A 63 -14.87 -22.98 -14.32
CA GLN A 63 -13.65 -23.59 -13.81
C GLN A 63 -12.84 -22.60 -12.95
N HIS A 64 -12.16 -23.14 -11.94
CA HIS A 64 -11.18 -22.43 -11.11
C HIS A 64 -9.92 -23.27 -10.98
N PHE A 65 -8.75 -22.60 -11.02
CA PHE A 65 -7.45 -23.23 -10.89
C PHE A 65 -6.55 -22.39 -10.01
N TYR A 66 -5.88 -23.05 -9.08
CA TYR A 66 -4.73 -22.48 -8.35
C TYR A 66 -3.46 -23.18 -8.81
N VAL A 67 -2.48 -22.42 -9.29
CA VAL A 67 -1.23 -22.97 -9.83
C VAL A 67 -0.02 -22.15 -9.40
N GLN A 68 1.13 -22.80 -9.38
CA GLN A 68 2.41 -22.15 -9.16
C GLN A 68 2.95 -21.59 -10.49
N GLY A 69 3.49 -20.37 -10.44
CA GLY A 69 3.99 -19.67 -11.61
C GLY A 69 2.89 -18.98 -12.42
N GLY A 70 3.26 -18.41 -13.55
CA GLY A 70 2.40 -17.58 -14.41
C GLY A 70 1.83 -18.31 -15.65
N VAL A 71 1.86 -19.64 -15.70
CA VAL A 71 1.37 -20.41 -16.83
C VAL A 71 0.43 -21.53 -16.39
N LEU A 72 -0.76 -21.54 -16.95
CA LEU A 72 -1.75 -22.59 -16.80
C LEU A 72 -1.85 -23.40 -18.09
N GLU A 73 -1.59 -24.70 -18.03
CA GLU A 73 -1.83 -25.63 -19.14
C GLU A 73 -2.89 -26.66 -18.73
N ARG A 74 -4.06 -26.63 -19.37
CA ARG A 74 -5.19 -27.51 -19.05
C ARG A 74 -6.00 -27.84 -20.30
N SER A 75 -6.74 -28.94 -20.23
CA SER A 75 -7.80 -29.23 -21.17
C SER A 75 -9.06 -28.52 -20.73
N ILE A 76 -9.55 -27.61 -21.57
CA ILE A 76 -10.71 -26.74 -21.28
C ILE A 76 -11.73 -26.97 -22.43
N PRO A 77 -13.03 -27.04 -22.12
CA PRO A 77 -14.07 -27.09 -23.15
C PRO A 77 -13.95 -25.90 -24.12
N ALA A 78 -14.24 -26.12 -25.37
CA ALA A 78 -14.24 -25.05 -26.37
C ALA A 78 -15.38 -24.06 -26.06
N GLY A 79 -15.07 -22.77 -26.08
CA GLY A 79 -16.06 -21.74 -25.74
C GLY A 79 -15.44 -20.36 -25.58
N ARG A 80 -16.28 -19.38 -25.29
CA ARG A 80 -15.84 -18.04 -24.88
C ARG A 80 -15.86 -17.95 -23.36
N TYR A 81 -14.83 -17.34 -22.81
CA TYR A 81 -14.67 -17.19 -21.36
C TYR A 81 -14.25 -15.79 -20.99
N ASP A 82 -14.83 -15.30 -19.91
CA ASP A 82 -14.31 -14.18 -19.16
C ASP A 82 -13.32 -14.72 -18.12
N VAL A 83 -12.06 -14.34 -18.26
CA VAL A 83 -10.96 -14.85 -17.45
C VAL A 83 -10.52 -13.80 -16.47
N TYR A 84 -10.61 -14.11 -15.18
CA TYR A 84 -10.04 -13.32 -14.09
C TYR A 84 -8.80 -14.04 -13.58
N ALA A 85 -7.70 -13.31 -13.46
CA ALA A 85 -6.45 -13.82 -12.91
C ALA A 85 -6.04 -12.99 -11.68
N VAL A 86 -5.69 -13.68 -10.60
CA VAL A 86 -5.18 -13.10 -9.39
C VAL A 86 -3.87 -13.76 -9.04
N ALA A 87 -2.78 -13.00 -9.00
CA ALA A 87 -1.44 -13.50 -8.78
C ALA A 87 -0.87 -13.03 -7.44
N ASN A 88 -0.03 -13.90 -6.84
CA ASN A 88 0.77 -13.61 -5.65
C ASN A 88 -0.04 -13.35 -4.36
N LEU A 89 -1.19 -13.98 -4.20
CA LEU A 89 -1.87 -14.02 -2.91
C LEU A 89 -1.36 -15.15 -2.01
N HIS A 90 -0.62 -16.13 -2.59
CA HIS A 90 -0.05 -17.29 -1.87
C HIS A 90 -1.09 -18.20 -1.22
N GLU A 91 -2.31 -18.18 -1.72
CA GLU A 91 -3.41 -19.01 -1.24
C GLU A 91 -4.35 -19.42 -2.38
N ASP A 92 -4.97 -20.57 -2.23
CA ASP A 92 -6.07 -21.01 -3.09
C ASP A 92 -7.36 -20.33 -2.64
N MET A 93 -7.86 -19.40 -3.46
CA MET A 93 -9.09 -18.64 -3.17
C MET A 93 -10.35 -19.51 -3.26
N GLY A 94 -10.27 -20.69 -3.89
CA GLY A 94 -11.42 -21.52 -4.20
C GLY A 94 -12.35 -20.88 -5.25
N PRO A 95 -13.35 -21.62 -5.73
CA PRO A 95 -14.33 -21.09 -6.69
C PRO A 95 -15.29 -20.10 -6.01
N MET A 96 -15.41 -18.88 -6.54
CA MET A 96 -16.29 -17.85 -6.03
C MET A 96 -17.08 -17.16 -7.15
N SER A 97 -18.20 -16.53 -6.84
CA SER A 97 -19.00 -15.80 -7.83
C SER A 97 -18.27 -14.56 -8.35
N ARG A 98 -18.73 -14.01 -9.50
CA ARG A 98 -18.20 -12.75 -10.03
C ARG A 98 -18.31 -11.60 -9.02
N GLU A 99 -19.45 -11.51 -8.35
CA GLU A 99 -19.70 -10.50 -7.31
C GLU A 99 -18.72 -10.67 -6.15
N ALA A 100 -18.58 -11.89 -5.60
CA ALA A 100 -17.65 -12.16 -4.52
C ALA A 100 -16.20 -11.89 -4.92
N LEU A 101 -15.83 -12.13 -6.19
CA LEU A 101 -14.50 -11.84 -6.70
C LEU A 101 -14.27 -10.34 -6.89
N SER A 102 -15.29 -9.60 -7.35
CA SER A 102 -15.25 -8.14 -7.47
C SER A 102 -15.09 -7.45 -6.12
N ASP A 103 -15.82 -7.95 -5.12
CA ASP A 103 -15.84 -7.40 -3.78
C ASP A 103 -14.76 -7.98 -2.86
N TYR A 104 -13.92 -8.88 -3.40
CA TYR A 104 -12.89 -9.52 -2.60
C TYR A 104 -11.89 -8.51 -2.07
N GLU A 105 -11.86 -8.39 -0.75
CA GLU A 105 -10.92 -7.55 -0.02
C GLU A 105 -9.82 -8.42 0.61
N PHE A 106 -8.60 -7.96 0.53
CA PHE A 106 -7.50 -8.59 1.24
C PHE A 106 -6.75 -7.57 2.11
N ARG A 107 -6.23 -8.06 3.21
CA ARG A 107 -5.41 -7.25 4.11
C ARG A 107 -4.01 -7.09 3.54
N VAL A 108 -3.58 -5.85 3.43
CA VAL A 108 -2.26 -5.51 2.89
C VAL A 108 -1.17 -6.02 3.85
N PRO A 109 -0.26 -6.90 3.41
CA PRO A 109 0.82 -7.37 4.25
C PRO A 109 1.82 -6.25 4.53
N ARG A 110 2.45 -6.28 5.70
CA ARG A 110 3.48 -5.30 6.08
C ARG A 110 4.75 -5.40 5.24
N SER A 111 5.02 -6.58 4.71
CA SER A 111 6.12 -6.85 3.79
C SER A 111 5.67 -7.77 2.67
N TYR A 112 6.22 -7.61 1.49
CA TYR A 112 5.87 -8.40 0.32
C TYR A 112 7.05 -9.30 -0.08
N THR A 113 6.79 -10.59 -0.25
CA THR A 113 7.71 -11.52 -0.93
C THR A 113 7.51 -11.47 -2.45
N SER A 114 6.30 -11.11 -2.88
CA SER A 114 5.92 -10.80 -4.25
C SER A 114 4.69 -9.89 -4.21
N LEU A 115 4.52 -9.04 -5.21
CA LEU A 115 3.44 -8.06 -5.22
C LEU A 115 2.13 -8.69 -5.70
N PRO A 116 1.00 -8.49 -5.00
CA PRO A 116 -0.30 -8.95 -5.45
C PRO A 116 -0.70 -8.24 -6.74
N MET A 117 -1.24 -9.00 -7.68
CA MET A 117 -1.64 -8.50 -8.99
C MET A 117 -2.97 -9.11 -9.39
N SER A 118 -3.77 -8.38 -10.15
CA SER A 118 -5.02 -8.86 -10.71
C SER A 118 -5.23 -8.37 -12.15
N GLY A 119 -6.01 -9.09 -12.90
CA GLY A 119 -6.33 -8.74 -14.28
C GLY A 119 -7.49 -9.52 -14.84
N TYR A 120 -8.03 -9.00 -15.94
CA TYR A 120 -9.18 -9.55 -16.65
C TYR A 120 -8.90 -9.58 -18.15
N ALA A 121 -9.38 -10.62 -18.81
CA ALA A 121 -9.41 -10.68 -20.26
C ALA A 121 -10.56 -11.57 -20.74
N GLU A 122 -11.12 -11.26 -21.91
CA GLU A 122 -11.98 -12.17 -22.63
C GLU A 122 -11.12 -13.10 -23.50
N CYS A 123 -11.41 -14.37 -23.50
CA CYS A 123 -10.72 -15.31 -24.37
C CYS A 123 -11.67 -16.32 -25.05
N THR A 124 -11.21 -16.88 -26.16
CA THR A 124 -11.90 -17.96 -26.84
C THR A 124 -10.99 -19.19 -26.85
N VAL A 125 -11.50 -20.31 -26.36
CA VAL A 125 -10.83 -21.60 -26.37
C VAL A 125 -11.38 -22.44 -27.54
N GLY A 126 -10.48 -22.93 -28.38
CA GLY A 126 -10.87 -23.75 -29.53
C GLY A 126 -9.67 -24.19 -30.35
N LYS A 127 -9.92 -24.96 -31.44
CA LYS A 127 -8.84 -25.52 -32.28
C LYS A 127 -7.93 -24.47 -32.92
N GLY A 128 -8.43 -23.23 -33.11
CA GLY A 128 -7.68 -22.12 -33.69
C GLY A 128 -7.04 -21.17 -32.68
N THR A 129 -7.32 -21.35 -31.39
CA THR A 129 -6.87 -20.45 -30.29
C THR A 129 -6.38 -21.26 -29.10
N PRO A 130 -5.19 -21.91 -29.22
CA PRO A 130 -4.67 -22.79 -28.18
C PRO A 130 -4.04 -22.01 -27.02
N GLU A 131 -3.85 -20.70 -27.16
CA GLU A 131 -3.19 -19.84 -26.17
C GLU A 131 -3.95 -18.53 -25.95
N ALA A 132 -3.89 -18.01 -24.72
CA ALA A 132 -4.33 -16.66 -24.39
C ALA A 132 -3.40 -16.04 -23.36
N THR A 133 -3.45 -14.71 -23.25
CA THR A 133 -2.69 -13.96 -22.26
C THR A 133 -3.62 -13.06 -21.47
N VAL A 134 -3.47 -13.07 -20.15
CA VAL A 134 -4.11 -12.11 -19.25
C VAL A 134 -3.03 -11.18 -18.71
N THR A 135 -3.17 -9.90 -18.98
CA THR A 135 -2.32 -8.87 -18.40
C THR A 135 -2.81 -8.54 -17.00
N VAL A 136 -1.94 -8.63 -16.02
CA VAL A 136 -2.24 -8.30 -14.62
C VAL A 136 -1.54 -7.03 -14.19
N ARG A 137 -2.22 -6.22 -13.37
CA ARG A 137 -1.73 -4.97 -12.80
C ARG A 137 -1.49 -5.16 -11.31
N ARG A 138 -0.49 -4.49 -10.77
CA ARG A 138 -0.21 -4.53 -9.32
C ARG A 138 -1.33 -3.87 -8.54
N ASN A 139 -1.77 -4.51 -7.46
CA ASN A 139 -2.77 -3.95 -6.53
C ASN A 139 -2.18 -2.96 -5.53
N VAL A 140 -0.92 -2.61 -5.69
CA VAL A 140 -0.19 -1.68 -4.83
C VAL A 140 0.52 -0.61 -5.63
N ALA A 141 0.72 0.55 -5.00
CA ALA A 141 1.63 1.61 -5.43
C ALA A 141 3.03 1.38 -4.86
N LYS A 142 4.05 1.85 -5.57
CA LYS A 142 5.44 1.90 -5.09
C LYS A 142 5.82 3.34 -4.79
N ILE A 143 6.24 3.61 -3.57
CA ILE A 143 6.71 4.93 -3.14
C ILE A 143 8.22 4.87 -2.95
N VAL A 144 8.96 5.60 -3.77
CA VAL A 144 10.41 5.78 -3.64
C VAL A 144 10.66 7.15 -3.03
N CYS A 145 11.10 7.16 -1.78
CA CYS A 145 11.35 8.36 -1.02
C CYS A 145 12.85 8.61 -0.93
N ASN A 146 13.34 9.65 -1.58
CA ASN A 146 14.72 10.10 -1.55
C ASN A 146 14.79 11.39 -0.73
N ILE A 147 15.46 11.35 0.40
CA ILE A 147 15.60 12.49 1.32
C ILE A 147 17.02 12.99 1.26
N SER A 148 17.19 14.30 1.11
CA SER A 148 18.46 15.00 1.14
C SER A 148 18.37 16.28 1.94
N PHE A 149 19.51 16.80 2.38
CA PHE A 149 19.62 18.07 3.10
C PHE A 149 20.32 19.11 2.24
N TYR A 150 19.78 20.31 2.27
CA TYR A 150 20.39 21.45 1.59
C TYR A 150 21.21 22.28 2.58
N GLY A 151 22.40 22.70 2.15
CA GLY A 151 23.29 23.58 2.95
C GLY A 151 24.25 22.85 3.89
N VAL A 152 24.94 23.63 4.68
CA VAL A 152 26.03 23.21 5.57
C VAL A 152 25.56 22.95 7.02
N ASP A 153 24.29 22.70 7.23
CA ASP A 153 23.77 22.45 8.55
C ASP A 153 24.14 21.04 9.01
N TYR A 154 25.26 20.96 9.73
CA TYR A 154 25.86 19.70 10.17
C TYR A 154 25.09 19.06 11.34
N ASP A 155 24.23 19.82 12.03
CA ASP A 155 23.57 19.37 13.25
C ASP A 155 22.20 18.73 12.98
N LEU A 156 21.68 18.83 11.77
CA LEU A 156 20.43 18.20 11.42
C LEU A 156 20.63 16.69 11.21
N LYS A 157 19.96 15.89 12.05
CA LYS A 157 20.01 14.41 12.04
C LYS A 157 18.64 13.85 11.70
N LEU A 158 18.56 13.13 10.58
CA LEU A 158 17.36 12.40 10.21
C LEU A 158 17.20 11.19 11.14
N GLN A 159 16.03 11.02 11.71
CA GLN A 159 15.75 9.94 12.67
C GLN A 159 14.92 8.83 12.09
N SER A 160 13.81 9.16 11.44
CA SER A 160 12.90 8.16 10.90
C SER A 160 12.03 8.68 9.78
N VAL A 161 11.52 7.73 9.00
CA VAL A 161 10.48 7.94 8.00
C VAL A 161 9.36 6.95 8.27
N GLN A 162 8.11 7.39 8.19
CA GLN A 162 6.92 6.59 8.38
C GLN A 162 5.87 7.00 7.34
N VAL A 163 5.12 6.02 6.83
CA VAL A 163 3.89 6.30 6.08
C VAL A 163 2.73 6.33 7.06
N VAL A 164 1.93 7.36 7.00
CA VAL A 164 0.75 7.56 7.85
C VAL A 164 -0.49 7.58 6.97
N ASP A 165 -1.62 7.13 7.52
CA ASP A 165 -2.91 7.01 6.83
C ASP A 165 -2.83 6.19 5.54
N MET A 166 -2.10 5.07 5.58
CA MET A 166 -2.08 4.10 4.49
C MET A 166 -3.26 3.14 4.61
N ALA A 167 -3.78 2.68 3.48
CA ALA A 167 -4.82 1.66 3.47
C ALA A 167 -4.32 0.34 4.06
N SER A 168 -5.11 -0.27 4.97
CA SER A 168 -4.83 -1.59 5.56
C SER A 168 -5.51 -2.73 4.81
N VAL A 169 -6.54 -2.40 4.03
CA VAL A 169 -7.34 -3.32 3.23
C VAL A 169 -7.50 -2.74 1.83
N THR A 170 -7.47 -3.58 0.80
CA THR A 170 -7.72 -3.20 -0.59
C THR A 170 -8.46 -4.30 -1.34
N THR A 171 -9.06 -3.95 -2.47
CA THR A 171 -9.78 -4.86 -3.36
C THR A 171 -8.86 -5.36 -4.49
N LEU A 172 -9.24 -6.50 -5.11
CA LEU A 172 -8.51 -7.02 -6.25
C LEU A 172 -8.82 -6.26 -7.56
N PHE A 173 -10.10 -5.99 -7.82
CA PHE A 173 -10.55 -5.51 -9.14
C PHE A 173 -11.14 -4.11 -9.13
N ALA A 174 -11.77 -3.66 -8.03
CA ALA A 174 -12.27 -2.30 -7.95
C ALA A 174 -11.10 -1.32 -7.85
N GLU A 175 -11.08 -0.32 -8.74
CA GLU A 175 -10.05 0.73 -8.81
C GLU A 175 -10.60 2.06 -8.26
N ASP A 176 -9.69 3.03 -8.04
CA ASP A 176 -9.99 4.38 -7.55
C ASP A 176 -10.69 4.41 -6.18
N GLN A 177 -10.37 3.44 -5.34
CA GLN A 177 -11.04 3.28 -4.06
C GLN A 177 -10.46 4.19 -2.97
N GLN A 178 -11.36 4.76 -2.20
CA GLN A 178 -11.02 5.41 -0.94
C GLN A 178 -10.89 4.35 0.16
N ALA A 179 -9.75 4.33 0.84
CA ALA A 179 -9.52 3.39 1.92
C ALA A 179 -10.53 3.59 3.07
N ARG A 180 -11.14 2.50 3.53
CA ARG A 180 -12.07 2.47 4.67
C ARG A 180 -11.34 2.33 6.00
N GLU A 181 -10.28 1.52 6.00
CA GLU A 181 -9.44 1.27 7.16
C GLU A 181 -8.05 1.83 6.91
N LEU A 182 -7.59 2.69 7.79
CA LEU A 182 -6.27 3.32 7.72
C LEU A 182 -5.35 2.80 8.82
N THR A 183 -4.08 2.76 8.54
CA THR A 183 -3.02 2.37 9.46
C THR A 183 -1.75 3.15 9.16
N SER A 184 -0.73 2.99 9.98
CA SER A 184 0.60 3.54 9.72
C SER A 184 1.61 2.42 9.51
N SER A 185 2.61 2.66 8.68
CA SER A 185 3.74 1.73 8.55
C SER A 185 4.55 1.69 9.84
N GLU A 186 5.39 0.68 9.98
CA GLU A 186 6.44 0.72 11.00
C GLU A 186 7.36 1.91 10.79
N LEU A 187 7.96 2.39 11.88
CA LEU A 187 8.98 3.43 11.79
C LEU A 187 10.22 2.86 11.10
N SER A 188 10.56 3.41 9.95
CA SER A 188 11.82 3.11 9.29
C SER A 188 12.90 3.99 9.90
N ALA A 189 13.61 3.47 10.90
CA ALA A 189 14.71 4.17 11.53
C ALA A 189 15.86 4.41 10.54
N ILE A 190 16.52 5.56 10.67
CA ILE A 190 17.67 5.92 9.85
C ILE A 190 18.87 6.05 10.79
N ALA A 191 19.59 4.94 10.95
CA ALA A 191 20.75 4.86 11.84
C ALA A 191 21.97 5.59 11.30
N SER A 192 22.12 5.63 9.98
CA SER A 192 23.21 6.35 9.30
C SER A 192 22.72 6.77 7.89
N TYR A 193 23.26 7.87 7.41
CA TYR A 193 23.06 8.30 6.03
C TYR A 193 24.38 8.81 5.47
N GLU A 194 24.82 8.15 4.39
CA GLU A 194 26.00 8.57 3.67
C GLU A 194 25.69 9.82 2.84
N ASN A 195 26.64 10.71 2.79
CA ASN A 195 26.55 11.93 1.97
C ASN A 195 25.26 12.74 2.19
N ARG A 196 24.69 12.70 3.40
CA ARG A 196 23.47 13.43 3.76
C ARG A 196 22.26 13.07 2.89
N LYS A 197 22.18 11.82 2.49
CA LYS A 197 21.07 11.28 1.71
C LYS A 197 20.55 10.00 2.33
N ALA A 198 19.26 9.82 2.29
CA ALA A 198 18.60 8.57 2.66
C ALA A 198 17.56 8.21 1.60
N SER A 199 17.41 6.92 1.33
CA SER A 199 16.35 6.43 0.45
C SER A 199 15.56 5.33 1.14
N ARG A 200 14.23 5.34 0.96
CA ARG A 200 13.32 4.30 1.44
C ARG A 200 12.30 4.00 0.36
N THR A 201 11.90 2.73 0.30
CA THR A 201 10.85 2.27 -0.60
C THR A 201 9.73 1.65 0.21
N PHE A 202 8.50 2.04 -0.10
CA PHE A 202 7.29 1.50 0.49
C PHE A 202 6.36 0.99 -0.63
N PHE A 203 5.58 -0.05 -0.31
CA PHE A 203 4.49 -0.52 -1.16
C PHE A 203 3.18 -0.31 -0.42
N LEU A 204 2.28 0.43 -1.02
CA LEU A 204 1.04 0.87 -0.41
C LEU A 204 -0.15 0.38 -1.22
N ALA A 205 -1.21 -0.03 -0.53
CA ALA A 205 -2.49 -0.20 -1.18
C ALA A 205 -3.06 1.16 -1.62
N GLU A 206 -4.01 1.09 -2.53
CA GLU A 206 -4.70 2.25 -3.07
C GLU A 206 -5.46 3.02 -2.00
N ASN A 207 -5.35 4.35 -2.04
CA ASN A 207 -6.11 5.28 -1.22
C ASN A 207 -6.35 6.58 -1.99
N CYS A 208 -7.45 6.66 -2.74
CA CYS A 208 -7.78 7.82 -3.55
C CYS A 208 -8.62 8.81 -2.74
N ARG A 209 -8.08 10.00 -2.46
CA ARG A 209 -8.73 11.06 -1.69
C ARG A 209 -9.16 12.26 -2.55
N GLY A 210 -8.88 12.18 -3.85
CA GLY A 210 -9.29 13.17 -4.83
C GLY A 210 -8.42 14.43 -4.85
N GLU A 211 -9.00 15.47 -5.42
CA GLU A 211 -8.34 16.76 -5.57
C GLU A 211 -8.98 17.83 -4.69
N VAL A 212 -8.15 18.69 -4.12
CA VAL A 212 -8.56 19.89 -3.39
C VAL A 212 -8.22 21.12 -4.21
N PRO A 213 -9.20 21.77 -4.85
CA PRO A 213 -8.97 22.99 -5.64
C PRO A 213 -8.44 24.13 -4.76
N GLY A 214 -7.63 25.01 -5.38
CA GLY A 214 -7.13 26.21 -4.71
C GLY A 214 -5.78 26.07 -4.02
N ILE A 215 -5.22 24.86 -3.94
CA ILE A 215 -3.84 24.64 -3.50
C ILE A 215 -2.91 24.99 -4.67
N THR A 216 -2.19 26.11 -4.54
CA THR A 216 -1.36 26.65 -5.62
C THR A 216 0.14 26.46 -5.41
N SER A 217 0.55 26.09 -4.19
CA SER A 217 1.94 25.83 -3.88
C SER A 217 2.12 24.53 -3.09
N GLN A 218 3.32 24.01 -3.13
CA GLN A 218 3.69 22.78 -2.43
C GLN A 218 3.56 22.92 -0.90
N GLU A 219 3.84 24.08 -0.34
CA GLU A 219 3.72 24.37 1.09
C GLU A 219 2.27 24.31 1.57
N GLN A 220 1.33 24.65 0.69
CA GLN A 220 -0.11 24.58 0.98
C GLN A 220 -0.65 23.13 0.99
N LYS A 221 0.09 22.16 0.44
CA LYS A 221 -0.26 20.75 0.49
C LYS A 221 0.12 20.18 1.86
N CYS A 222 -0.65 20.52 2.87
CA CYS A 222 -0.39 20.28 4.28
C CYS A 222 -1.65 19.83 5.02
N ALA A 223 -1.52 19.45 6.29
CA ALA A 223 -2.62 18.92 7.11
C ALA A 223 -3.86 19.84 7.18
N GLY A 224 -3.68 21.16 7.08
CA GLY A 224 -4.79 22.11 7.11
C GLY A 224 -5.65 22.11 5.83
N ASN A 225 -5.12 21.61 4.72
CA ASN A 225 -5.79 21.60 3.41
C ASN A 225 -6.02 20.18 2.88
N ALA A 226 -5.40 19.16 3.47
CA ALA A 226 -5.54 17.78 3.02
C ALA A 226 -6.92 17.20 3.37
N PRO A 227 -7.50 16.37 2.51
CA PRO A 227 -8.68 15.58 2.86
C PRO A 227 -8.37 14.65 4.04
N GLU A 228 -9.40 14.38 4.84
CA GLU A 228 -9.28 13.43 5.95
C GLU A 228 -8.79 12.05 5.44
N GLY A 229 -7.80 11.49 6.12
CA GLY A 229 -7.21 10.19 5.78
C GLY A 229 -6.36 10.19 4.51
N ALA A 230 -5.94 11.36 3.99
CA ALA A 230 -4.98 11.43 2.90
C ALA A 230 -3.61 10.89 3.35
N THR A 231 -3.05 9.99 2.58
CA THR A 231 -1.77 9.33 2.90
C THR A 231 -0.60 10.30 2.81
N PHE A 232 0.29 10.27 3.79
CA PHE A 232 1.49 11.10 3.80
C PHE A 232 2.71 10.41 4.39
N LEU A 233 3.88 10.93 4.07
CA LEU A 233 5.15 10.56 4.71
C LEU A 233 5.40 11.49 5.87
N ARG A 234 5.63 10.92 7.06
CA ARG A 234 6.11 11.65 8.23
C ARG A 234 7.61 11.41 8.39
N ILE A 235 8.37 12.48 8.28
CA ILE A 235 9.81 12.48 8.42
C ILE A 235 10.16 13.17 9.75
N LYS A 236 10.89 12.47 10.60
CA LYS A 236 11.38 13.04 11.87
C LYS A 236 12.87 13.31 11.79
N ALA A 237 13.26 14.50 12.18
CA ALA A 237 14.65 14.93 12.28
C ALA A 237 14.89 15.69 13.59
N GLN A 238 16.14 15.77 13.98
CA GLN A 238 16.57 16.49 15.17
C GLN A 238 17.64 17.52 14.80
N ARG A 239 17.56 18.70 15.41
CA ARG A 239 18.54 19.76 15.30
C ARG A 239 18.64 20.52 16.62
N GLU A 240 19.84 20.65 17.22
CA GLU A 240 20.10 21.49 18.39
C GLU A 240 19.04 21.37 19.50
N GLY A 241 18.66 20.15 19.86
CA GLY A 241 17.61 19.91 20.87
C GLY A 241 16.18 20.11 20.38
N LYS A 242 15.99 20.54 19.13
CA LYS A 242 14.67 20.64 18.49
C LYS A 242 14.32 19.39 17.73
N LEU A 243 13.06 19.06 17.77
CA LEU A 243 12.47 18.02 16.95
C LEU A 243 11.69 18.65 15.82
N LEU A 244 12.05 18.23 14.63
CA LEU A 244 11.42 18.66 13.40
C LEU A 244 10.62 17.50 12.84
N THR A 245 9.35 17.75 12.56
CA THR A 245 8.46 16.80 11.91
C THR A 245 8.01 17.41 10.58
N TYR A 246 8.25 16.69 9.49
CA TYR A 246 7.83 17.09 8.14
C TYR A 246 6.79 16.12 7.65
N ASP A 247 5.59 16.63 7.33
CA ASP A 247 4.51 15.84 6.75
C ASP A 247 4.41 16.14 5.26
N VAL A 248 4.69 15.13 4.43
CA VAL A 248 4.71 15.23 2.96
C VAL A 248 3.58 14.39 2.39
N TYR A 249 2.49 15.03 1.97
CA TYR A 249 1.32 14.36 1.42
C TYR A 249 1.59 13.78 0.03
N LEU A 250 1.14 12.55 -0.18
CA LEU A 250 1.25 11.84 -1.45
C LEU A 250 0.18 12.35 -2.45
N GLY A 251 0.36 12.03 -3.71
CA GLY A 251 -0.56 12.34 -4.79
C GLY A 251 0.16 12.42 -6.13
N GLU A 252 -0.59 12.56 -7.19
CA GLU A 252 -0.08 12.62 -8.57
C GLU A 252 0.67 13.93 -8.87
N ASN A 253 0.43 14.97 -8.07
CA ASN A 253 1.12 16.26 -8.19
C ASN A 253 1.52 16.82 -6.81
N ASN A 254 2.26 17.91 -6.81
CA ASN A 254 2.76 18.55 -5.60
C ASN A 254 1.77 19.53 -4.95
N THR A 255 0.56 19.64 -5.47
CA THR A 255 -0.44 20.63 -5.04
C THR A 255 -1.78 19.98 -4.72
N THR A 256 -2.66 19.85 -5.68
CA THR A 256 -4.10 19.60 -5.51
C THR A 256 -4.48 18.14 -5.29
N ASN A 257 -3.73 17.18 -5.87
CA ASN A 257 -4.11 15.77 -5.87
C ASN A 257 -3.56 15.01 -4.65
N PHE A 258 -4.42 14.18 -4.02
CA PHE A 258 -4.12 13.37 -2.83
C PHE A 258 -4.34 11.87 -3.05
N ASP A 259 -4.31 11.42 -4.29
CA ASP A 259 -4.53 10.01 -4.63
C ASP A 259 -3.25 9.19 -4.55
N VAL A 260 -3.36 8.04 -3.91
CA VAL A 260 -2.39 6.95 -4.02
C VAL A 260 -3.04 5.86 -4.86
N ARG A 261 -2.66 5.77 -6.13
CA ARG A 261 -3.24 4.81 -7.09
C ARG A 261 -2.39 3.56 -7.20
N ARG A 262 -3.04 2.40 -7.27
CA ARG A 262 -2.37 1.12 -7.55
C ARG A 262 -1.60 1.16 -8.88
N ASN A 263 -0.68 0.23 -9.05
CA ASN A 263 0.17 0.08 -10.24
C ASN A 263 0.96 1.35 -10.64
N THR A 264 1.14 2.29 -9.72
CA THR A 264 1.81 3.58 -9.94
C THR A 264 3.11 3.65 -9.12
N VAL A 265 4.13 4.28 -9.68
CA VAL A 265 5.39 4.58 -8.97
C VAL A 265 5.47 6.06 -8.68
N TYR A 266 5.49 6.40 -7.41
CA TYR A 266 5.71 7.77 -6.92
C TYR A 266 7.17 7.92 -6.51
N THR A 267 7.88 8.85 -7.15
CA THR A 267 9.26 9.19 -6.77
C THR A 267 9.27 10.57 -6.10
N LEU A 268 9.53 10.57 -4.80
CA LEU A 268 9.55 11.76 -3.97
C LEU A 268 11.00 12.16 -3.70
N ASN A 269 11.43 13.27 -4.27
CA ASN A 269 12.74 13.86 -4.02
C ASN A 269 12.56 15.00 -3.00
N ILE A 270 12.80 14.70 -1.74
CA ILE A 270 12.55 15.59 -0.60
C ILE A 270 13.86 16.25 -0.22
N VAL A 271 13.90 17.57 -0.26
CA VAL A 271 15.05 18.38 0.16
C VAL A 271 14.69 19.13 1.42
N ILE A 272 15.28 18.74 2.54
CA ILE A 272 15.08 19.41 3.83
C ILE A 272 16.04 20.59 3.91
N LYS A 273 15.51 21.80 4.04
CA LYS A 273 16.26 23.06 4.08
C LYS A 273 16.44 23.62 5.50
N GLY A 274 16.08 22.85 6.52
CA GLY A 274 16.11 23.28 7.93
C GLY A 274 14.72 23.68 8.44
N GLU A 275 14.70 24.42 9.53
CA GLU A 275 13.46 24.98 10.08
C GLU A 275 12.97 26.08 9.16
N ASN A 276 11.80 25.89 8.58
CA ASN A 276 11.14 26.95 7.84
C ASN A 276 9.81 27.29 8.51
N ALA A 277 9.80 28.38 9.29
CA ALA A 277 8.61 28.82 10.02
C ALA A 277 7.43 29.17 9.11
N VAL A 278 7.67 29.36 7.82
CA VAL A 278 6.65 29.66 6.80
C VAL A 278 6.12 28.41 6.13
N ASP A 279 6.87 27.31 6.17
CA ASP A 279 6.43 26.03 5.59
C ASP A 279 5.47 25.32 6.52
N THR A 280 4.21 25.28 6.16
CA THR A 280 3.12 24.68 6.96
C THR A 280 3.20 23.16 7.08
N ARG A 281 4.13 22.52 6.36
CA ARG A 281 4.42 21.07 6.45
C ARG A 281 5.39 20.74 7.57
N VAL A 282 6.00 21.75 8.20
CA VAL A 282 7.02 21.58 9.22
C VAL A 282 6.46 21.97 10.58
N ASP A 283 6.49 21.01 11.50
CA ASP A 283 6.28 21.24 12.91
C ASP A 283 7.61 21.14 13.66
N ALA A 284 7.94 22.17 14.42
CA ALA A 284 9.11 22.20 15.27
C ALA A 284 8.70 22.40 16.73
N PHE A 285 9.29 21.67 17.64
CA PHE A 285 9.17 21.96 19.05
C PHE A 285 10.50 21.79 19.76
N GLU A 286 10.68 22.61 20.78
CA GLU A 286 11.87 22.57 21.62
C GLU A 286 11.59 21.77 22.89
N VAL A 287 12.54 20.91 23.26
CA VAL A 287 12.60 20.31 24.57
C VAL A 287 13.61 21.14 25.36
N GLY A 288 13.13 22.07 26.15
CA GLY A 288 13.97 22.87 27.06
C GLY A 288 14.17 22.14 28.37
N ILE A 289 15.41 22.11 28.84
CA ILE A 289 15.76 21.58 30.15
C ILE A 289 16.08 22.78 31.04
N SER A 290 15.50 22.79 32.22
CA SER A 290 15.80 23.84 33.22
C SER A 290 17.28 23.82 33.62
N ASP A 291 17.92 24.99 33.73
CA ASP A 291 19.32 25.14 34.13
C ASP A 291 19.67 24.58 35.53
N ASN A 292 18.66 24.22 36.30
CA ASN A 292 18.84 23.62 37.64
C ASN A 292 18.96 22.07 37.58
N PHE A 293 19.05 21.49 36.41
CA PHE A 293 19.17 20.06 36.27
C PHE A 293 20.60 19.60 36.59
N PRO A 294 20.80 18.75 37.61
CA PRO A 294 22.12 18.20 37.90
C PRO A 294 22.50 17.18 36.82
N TYR A 295 23.43 17.52 35.96
CA TYR A 295 23.84 16.69 34.83
C TYR A 295 24.58 15.42 35.22
N GLU A 296 25.17 15.39 36.38
CA GLU A 296 25.99 14.27 36.85
C GLU A 296 25.10 13.10 37.30
N GLY A 297 25.21 11.98 36.58
CA GLY A 297 24.43 10.77 36.83
C GLY A 297 23.03 10.75 36.18
N TYR A 298 22.76 11.68 35.27
CA TYR A 298 21.50 11.72 34.50
C TYR A 298 21.77 11.73 33.01
N ARG A 299 20.97 10.98 32.30
CA ARG A 299 21.05 10.88 30.86
C ARG A 299 19.69 11.02 30.22
N PHE A 300 19.59 11.83 29.18
CA PHE A 300 18.44 11.86 28.31
C PHE A 300 18.57 10.77 27.28
N GLU A 301 17.74 9.77 27.38
CA GLU A 301 17.59 8.78 26.32
C GLU A 301 16.48 9.22 25.39
N GLY A 302 16.92 9.43 24.19
CA GLY A 302 16.09 9.39 23.02
C GLY A 302 14.81 10.20 23.07
N TYR A 303 14.75 11.14 22.30
CA TYR A 303 13.54 11.79 21.89
C TYR A 303 12.62 10.81 21.20
N CYS A 304 12.13 9.83 21.94
CA CYS A 304 11.16 8.91 21.41
C CYS A 304 9.84 9.60 21.29
N LEU A 305 9.64 10.10 20.14
CA LEU A 305 8.48 10.83 19.77
C LEU A 305 7.69 9.97 18.89
N TYR A 306 6.92 9.14 19.54
CA TYR A 306 6.02 8.25 18.87
C TYR A 306 4.66 8.89 18.74
N ASP A 307 4.06 8.68 17.60
CA ASP A 307 2.65 8.71 17.46
C ASP A 307 2.03 7.42 18.05
N PRO A 308 0.97 7.48 18.88
CA PRO A 308 0.19 8.66 19.22
C PRO A 308 0.72 9.49 20.40
N GLY A 309 1.78 9.15 21.01
CA GLY A 309 2.28 9.89 22.18
C GLY A 309 3.73 10.31 22.03
N ARG A 310 4.05 11.52 22.37
CA ARG A 310 5.44 11.98 22.46
C ARG A 310 5.94 11.61 23.84
N GLN A 311 6.95 10.75 23.92
CA GLN A 311 7.50 10.27 25.15
C GLN A 311 8.92 10.78 25.32
N LEU A 312 9.18 11.45 26.43
CA LEU A 312 10.52 11.79 26.87
C LEU A 312 10.92 10.82 27.99
N THR A 313 12.00 10.08 27.76
CA THR A 313 12.55 9.19 28.77
C THR A 313 13.78 9.83 29.40
N ILE A 314 13.74 10.01 30.72
CA ILE A 314 14.89 10.43 31.52
C ILE A 314 15.39 9.20 32.25
N THR A 315 16.64 8.81 31.96
CA THR A 315 17.28 7.70 32.66
C THR A 315 18.16 8.26 33.77
N VAL A 316 17.98 7.77 34.99
CA VAL A 316 18.83 8.09 36.12
C VAL A 316 19.88 7.01 36.26
N ASP A 317 21.14 7.35 35.95
CA ASP A 317 22.25 6.38 35.97
C ASP A 317 22.64 5.99 37.42
N ASP A 318 22.36 6.88 38.39
CA ASP A 318 22.58 6.59 39.80
C ASP A 318 21.22 6.50 40.56
N PRO A 319 20.77 5.27 40.89
CA PRO A 319 19.48 5.08 41.57
C PRO A 319 19.33 5.83 42.89
N GLN A 320 20.44 6.14 43.58
CA GLN A 320 20.38 6.88 44.86
C GLN A 320 20.00 8.32 44.66
N LYS A 321 20.23 8.87 43.49
CA LYS A 321 19.86 10.27 43.14
C LYS A 321 18.42 10.38 42.63
N ALA A 322 17.73 9.27 42.36
CA ALA A 322 16.38 9.31 41.79
C ALA A 322 15.35 10.01 42.69
N GLY A 323 15.52 9.92 44.01
CA GLY A 323 14.61 10.58 44.95
C GLY A 323 14.75 12.08 45.03
N ASP A 324 15.86 12.63 44.58
CA ASP A 324 16.16 14.08 44.64
C ASP A 324 15.95 14.75 43.26
N LEU A 325 15.51 13.99 42.25
CA LEU A 325 15.31 14.49 40.90
C LEU A 325 14.06 15.41 40.86
N SER A 326 14.29 16.67 40.55
CA SER A 326 13.26 17.61 40.16
C SER A 326 13.56 18.13 38.76
N ALA A 327 12.74 17.78 37.80
CA ALA A 327 12.91 18.21 36.41
C ALA A 327 11.67 18.94 35.90
N THR A 328 11.90 20.11 35.28
CA THR A 328 10.86 20.84 34.57
C THR A 328 11.08 20.65 33.08
N VAL A 329 10.14 19.99 32.43
CA VAL A 329 10.17 19.82 30.97
C VAL A 329 9.21 20.83 30.36
N ARG A 330 9.76 21.74 29.56
CA ARG A 330 8.98 22.74 28.84
C ARG A 330 8.84 22.31 27.38
N PHE A 331 7.61 22.12 26.92
CA PHE A 331 7.30 21.91 25.55
C PHE A 331 6.85 23.23 24.91
N VAL A 332 7.50 23.61 23.82
CA VAL A 332 7.07 24.73 23.02
C VAL A 332 6.37 24.14 21.80
N ALA A 333 5.06 24.29 21.76
CA ALA A 333 4.26 23.77 20.66
C ALA A 333 4.55 24.53 19.36
N GLY A 334 4.80 23.80 18.29
CA GLY A 334 4.61 24.30 16.93
C GLY A 334 3.13 24.61 16.66
N LYS A 335 2.80 25.03 15.46
CA LYS A 335 1.50 25.62 15.08
C LYS A 335 0.22 24.82 15.41
N ASN A 336 0.29 23.52 15.72
CA ASN A 336 -0.90 22.67 15.87
C ASN A 336 -0.87 21.71 17.07
N GLY A 337 -0.12 21.98 18.11
CA GLY A 337 0.09 21.01 19.16
C GLY A 337 -0.76 21.22 20.42
N ALA A 338 -1.77 20.41 20.64
CA ALA A 338 -2.20 20.08 22.00
C ALA A 338 -1.28 18.96 22.52
N PHE A 339 -0.62 19.19 23.65
CA PHE A 339 0.19 18.18 24.31
C PHE A 339 -0.62 17.56 25.45
N PHE A 340 -0.73 16.24 25.42
CA PHE A 340 -1.26 15.50 26.56
C PHE A 340 -0.08 14.96 27.37
N PHE A 341 0.05 15.43 28.57
CA PHE A 341 0.94 14.85 29.58
C PHE A 341 0.20 13.64 30.19
N ASN A 342 0.62 12.43 29.87
CA ASN A 342 0.25 11.25 30.66
C ASN A 342 1.13 11.18 31.92
N GLY A 343 1.22 12.28 32.63
CA GLY A 343 1.83 12.33 33.92
C GLY A 343 0.71 12.50 34.92
N GLN A 344 0.53 11.58 35.80
CA GLN A 344 -0.09 11.87 37.07
C GLN A 344 0.81 12.90 37.76
N PRO A 345 0.25 13.89 38.48
CA PRO A 345 1.01 14.89 39.17
C PRO A 345 1.96 14.27 40.18
#